data_a4d8376f5a126c572ecfd71d6cf40671
#
_entry.id   a4d8376f5a126c572ecfd71d6cf40671
#
_cell.length_a   1.000
_cell.length_b   1.000
_cell.length_c   1.000
_cell.angle_alpha   90.00
_cell.angle_beta   90.00
_cell.angle_gamma   90.00
#
_symmetry.space_group_name_H-M   'P 1'
#
loop_
_entity.id
_entity.type
_entity.pdbx_description
1 polymer ?
#
loop_
_entity_poly.entity_id
_entity_poly.type
_entity_poly.pdbx_seq_one_letter_code
_entity_poly.pdbx_strand_id
1 'polypeptide(L)'
;MFVRKKTNRSGTISVVVVSKAHGKFTEVKKFGVAKSEEEGDELFRKAQLWLRTHDGQQELDFDDRKGKEVEETERFLGNIDSVLINGTQLLLNQVYDSIGFNQIPDEILRHLVIARVSQPKSKLATVEYLKSYYDEDVDLNHIYRYMDKLYNTQMELAQQISVEHTRKLSGGKIGLMFYDVTTLYFETADTDVLREPGFSKDGKTAESQVVLGMLVSEGGYPLSYSLFNGSQYEGFTMIPMIDDFKQRFNLGKDFVVVADSGLMNKNNVTLLQEAGYKYILGARIKSENANVKQWILSLEKVDKACYNYERENGERLIVSYSEKRAKKDAYNRDRGIARLRKACKSGRITKNQVNKRGYNKFLEISKDIEVVISEEKIAEDCKWDGLKGYITNTDLDAERVIAEYHGLWVVERAFRVSKGTLEMRPMFHFTERRIEAHVCICFIAYKIYKELERLIDINKIGMSVDKVLDAAKTITTIRVRLPENGTYATKTLFLTEKHLAVKPLFDLSDN
;
A
#
# COMPACT_ATOMS: atom_id res chain seq x y z
N MET A 1 -33.73 7.92 -69.46
CA MET A 1 -33.74 6.45 -69.73
C MET A 1 -34.27 5.74 -68.48
N PHE A 2 -34.84 4.52 -68.62
CA PHE A 2 -35.31 3.71 -67.48
C PHE A 2 -35.25 2.23 -67.83
N VAL A 3 -35.17 1.38 -66.84
CA VAL A 3 -35.16 -0.10 -66.99
C VAL A 3 -36.60 -0.58 -67.08
N ARG A 4 -36.85 -1.51 -68.03
CA ARG A 4 -38.15 -2.13 -68.23
C ARG A 4 -38.03 -3.64 -68.27
N LYS A 5 -38.88 -4.33 -67.50
CA LYS A 5 -39.14 -5.76 -67.65
C LYS A 5 -40.24 -5.95 -68.73
N LYS A 6 -40.06 -6.85 -69.67
CA LYS A 6 -41.02 -7.17 -70.70
C LYS A 6 -41.22 -8.70 -70.74
N THR A 7 -42.45 -9.13 -70.47
CA THR A 7 -42.81 -10.55 -70.59
C THR A 7 -43.01 -10.88 -72.05
N ASN A 8 -42.29 -11.91 -72.53
CA ASN A 8 -42.33 -12.38 -73.87
C ASN A 8 -43.49 -13.41 -74.09
N ARG A 9 -43.91 -13.65 -75.32
CA ARG A 9 -44.95 -14.62 -75.60
C ARG A 9 -44.56 -16.08 -75.23
N SER A 10 -43.25 -16.32 -74.99
CA SER A 10 -42.70 -17.61 -74.53
C SER A 10 -42.70 -17.74 -72.98
N GLY A 11 -43.30 -16.81 -72.24
CA GLY A 11 -43.31 -16.80 -70.78
C GLY A 11 -41.97 -16.32 -70.14
N THR A 12 -40.95 -15.98 -70.89
CA THR A 12 -39.68 -15.46 -70.41
C THR A 12 -39.74 -13.96 -70.23
N ILE A 13 -38.90 -13.42 -69.35
CA ILE A 13 -38.83 -11.99 -69.01
C ILE A 13 -37.57 -11.38 -69.62
N SER A 14 -37.73 -10.44 -70.57
CA SER A 14 -36.62 -9.64 -71.09
C SER A 14 -36.43 -8.37 -70.24
N VAL A 15 -35.18 -8.06 -69.85
CA VAL A 15 -34.81 -6.84 -69.18
C VAL A 15 -34.04 -5.94 -70.12
N VAL A 16 -34.58 -4.75 -70.37
CA VAL A 16 -34.02 -3.76 -71.31
C VAL A 16 -34.00 -2.37 -70.71
N VAL A 17 -33.00 -1.57 -71.06
CA VAL A 17 -32.98 -0.14 -70.85
C VAL A 17 -33.58 0.55 -72.06
N VAL A 18 -34.61 1.38 -71.83
CA VAL A 18 -35.29 2.11 -72.89
C VAL A 18 -35.20 3.62 -72.67
N SER A 19 -35.07 4.32 -73.77
CA SER A 19 -35.18 5.80 -73.79
C SER A 19 -36.55 6.19 -74.40
N LYS A 20 -37.18 7.19 -73.78
CA LYS A 20 -38.39 7.79 -74.32
C LYS A 20 -38.04 9.20 -74.79
N ALA A 21 -37.80 9.32 -76.11
CA ALA A 21 -37.58 10.60 -76.74
C ALA A 21 -38.64 10.80 -77.85
N HIS A 22 -39.23 11.98 -77.93
CA HIS A 22 -40.26 12.38 -78.85
C HIS A 22 -41.50 11.38 -79.00
N GLY A 23 -41.87 10.85 -77.78
CA GLY A 23 -43.06 9.96 -77.69
C GLY A 23 -42.83 8.49 -78.18
N LYS A 24 -41.65 8.12 -78.70
CA LYS A 24 -41.30 6.78 -79.06
C LYS A 24 -40.37 6.13 -78.04
N PHE A 25 -40.57 4.81 -77.82
CA PHE A 25 -39.66 4.05 -76.94
C PHE A 25 -38.60 3.40 -77.81
N THR A 26 -37.37 3.72 -77.57
CA THR A 26 -36.21 3.07 -78.24
C THR A 26 -35.44 2.25 -77.22
N GLU A 27 -35.17 0.99 -77.52
CA GLU A 27 -34.34 0.12 -76.72
C GLU A 27 -32.87 0.56 -76.83
N VAL A 28 -32.26 0.92 -75.72
CA VAL A 28 -30.87 1.40 -75.69
C VAL A 28 -29.92 0.23 -75.47
N LYS A 29 -30.26 -0.65 -74.51
CA LYS A 29 -29.44 -1.83 -74.20
C LYS A 29 -30.31 -2.95 -73.62
N LYS A 30 -30.04 -4.19 -74.08
CA LYS A 30 -30.66 -5.43 -73.58
C LYS A 30 -29.69 -6.11 -72.62
N PHE A 31 -30.17 -6.41 -71.37
CA PHE A 31 -29.39 -7.05 -70.31
C PHE A 31 -29.50 -8.58 -70.29
N GLY A 32 -30.60 -9.10 -70.82
CA GLY A 32 -30.81 -10.56 -70.95
C GLY A 32 -32.28 -10.95 -71.01
N VAL A 33 -32.51 -12.24 -71.02
CA VAL A 33 -33.83 -12.88 -70.97
C VAL A 33 -33.79 -13.88 -69.81
N ALA A 34 -34.60 -13.69 -68.83
CA ALA A 34 -34.73 -14.53 -67.65
C ALA A 34 -35.84 -15.59 -67.86
N LYS A 35 -35.60 -16.77 -67.31
CA LYS A 35 -36.58 -17.88 -67.31
C LYS A 35 -37.37 -17.95 -66.02
N SER A 36 -36.88 -17.26 -64.93
CA SER A 36 -37.56 -17.12 -63.65
C SER A 36 -37.67 -15.66 -63.28
N GLU A 37 -38.53 -15.34 -62.28
CA GLU A 37 -38.69 -14.00 -61.76
C GLU A 37 -37.45 -13.52 -61.02
N GLU A 38 -36.77 -14.44 -60.30
CA GLU A 38 -35.56 -14.18 -59.58
C GLU A 38 -34.39 -13.76 -60.49
N GLU A 39 -34.19 -14.50 -61.59
CA GLU A 39 -33.24 -14.12 -62.65
C GLU A 39 -33.59 -12.77 -63.27
N GLY A 40 -34.91 -12.50 -63.45
CA GLY A 40 -35.41 -11.22 -63.91
C GLY A 40 -35.09 -10.07 -63.03
N ASP A 41 -35.14 -10.29 -61.71
CA ASP A 41 -34.78 -9.27 -60.68
C ASP A 41 -33.27 -9.02 -60.63
N GLU A 42 -32.48 -10.05 -60.83
CA GLU A 42 -31.02 -9.91 -60.92
C GLU A 42 -30.58 -9.11 -62.16
N LEU A 43 -31.14 -9.45 -63.29
CA LEU A 43 -30.90 -8.70 -64.54
C LEU A 43 -31.44 -7.26 -64.48
N PHE A 44 -32.53 -7.02 -63.75
CA PHE A 44 -33.08 -5.69 -63.52
C PHE A 44 -32.16 -4.86 -62.65
N ARG A 45 -31.61 -5.42 -61.58
CA ARG A 45 -30.60 -4.75 -60.72
C ARG A 45 -29.34 -4.40 -61.54
N LYS A 46 -28.82 -5.31 -62.33
CA LYS A 46 -27.67 -5.08 -63.25
C LYS A 46 -27.96 -3.93 -64.23
N ALA A 47 -29.18 -3.89 -64.79
CA ALA A 47 -29.57 -2.83 -65.71
C ALA A 47 -29.76 -1.47 -65.04
N GLN A 48 -30.28 -1.46 -63.81
CA GLN A 48 -30.33 -0.22 -63.00
C GLN A 48 -28.95 0.31 -62.65
N LEU A 49 -28.04 -0.56 -62.24
CA LEU A 49 -26.66 -0.19 -61.96
C LEU A 49 -25.97 0.42 -63.19
N TRP A 50 -26.13 -0.23 -64.36
CA TRP A 50 -25.58 0.27 -65.60
C TRP A 50 -26.19 1.62 -66.00
N LEU A 51 -27.49 1.83 -65.79
CA LEU A 51 -28.17 3.09 -66.09
C LEU A 51 -27.59 4.25 -65.28
N ARG A 52 -27.34 4.01 -64.02
CA ARG A 52 -26.74 5.01 -63.09
C ARG A 52 -25.31 5.38 -63.49
N THR A 53 -24.49 4.39 -63.86
CA THR A 53 -23.12 4.63 -64.29
C THR A 53 -23.03 5.27 -65.68
N HIS A 54 -24.01 5.05 -66.56
CA HIS A 54 -24.01 5.54 -67.95
C HIS A 54 -24.39 7.03 -68.04
N ASP A 55 -25.16 7.57 -67.12
CA ASP A 55 -25.55 9.00 -67.03
C ASP A 55 -24.51 9.88 -66.33
N GLY A 56 -23.31 9.35 -66.00
CA GLY A 56 -22.22 10.11 -65.38
C GLY A 56 -22.43 10.52 -63.91
N GLN A 57 -23.45 10.01 -63.23
CA GLN A 57 -23.57 10.14 -61.77
C GLN A 57 -22.71 9.09 -61.09
N GLN A 58 -21.60 9.51 -60.50
CA GLN A 58 -20.87 8.69 -59.52
C GLN A 58 -21.76 8.59 -58.27
N GLU A 59 -22.44 7.46 -58.07
CA GLU A 59 -23.00 7.16 -56.76
C GLU A 59 -21.87 6.92 -55.77
N LEU A 60 -21.82 7.72 -54.72
CA LEU A 60 -21.10 7.37 -53.53
C LEU A 60 -21.82 6.17 -52.91
N ASP A 61 -21.22 5.00 -53.12
CA ASP A 61 -21.76 3.74 -52.59
C ASP A 61 -21.53 3.70 -51.07
N PHE A 62 -22.52 4.14 -50.33
CA PHE A 62 -22.47 4.13 -48.85
C PHE A 62 -22.38 2.71 -48.28
N ASP A 63 -22.85 1.68 -48.98
CA ASP A 63 -22.76 0.29 -48.57
C ASP A 63 -21.32 -0.25 -48.78
N ASP A 64 -20.64 0.13 -49.87
CA ASP A 64 -19.24 -0.23 -50.10
C ASP A 64 -18.30 0.51 -49.11
N ARG A 65 -18.67 1.71 -48.63
CA ARG A 65 -17.95 2.44 -47.62
C ARG A 65 -18.04 1.78 -46.24
N LYS A 66 -19.23 1.31 -45.85
CA LYS A 66 -19.43 0.54 -44.61
C LYS A 66 -18.71 -0.81 -44.70
N GLY A 67 -18.74 -1.48 -45.81
CA GLY A 67 -18.02 -2.71 -46.02
C GLY A 67 -16.50 -2.54 -45.89
N LYS A 68 -15.95 -1.47 -46.47
CA LYS A 68 -14.53 -1.14 -46.32
C LYS A 68 -14.14 -0.74 -44.87
N GLU A 69 -14.98 0.03 -44.18
CA GLU A 69 -14.75 0.38 -42.77
C GLU A 69 -14.76 -0.86 -41.88
N VAL A 70 -15.65 -1.82 -42.13
CA VAL A 70 -15.68 -3.10 -41.41
C VAL A 70 -14.42 -3.92 -41.72
N GLU A 71 -14.04 -4.04 -43.00
CA GLU A 71 -12.85 -4.80 -43.42
C GLU A 71 -11.55 -4.18 -42.86
N GLU A 72 -11.43 -2.84 -42.88
CA GLU A 72 -10.30 -2.15 -42.28
C GLU A 72 -10.26 -2.34 -40.74
N THR A 73 -11.43 -2.32 -40.08
CA THR A 73 -11.53 -2.57 -38.65
C THR A 73 -11.15 -4.02 -38.32
N GLU A 74 -11.68 -4.99 -39.03
CA GLU A 74 -11.32 -6.40 -38.86
C GLU A 74 -9.83 -6.64 -39.10
N ARG A 75 -9.25 -6.01 -40.11
CA ARG A 75 -7.82 -6.06 -40.40
C ARG A 75 -6.99 -5.44 -39.28
N PHE A 76 -7.44 -4.31 -38.70
CA PHE A 76 -6.78 -3.72 -37.56
C PHE A 76 -6.86 -4.64 -36.34
N LEU A 77 -8.02 -5.16 -35.99
CA LEU A 77 -8.22 -6.09 -34.89
C LEU A 77 -7.40 -7.37 -35.06
N GLY A 78 -7.29 -7.89 -36.27
CA GLY A 78 -6.46 -9.06 -36.59
C GLY A 78 -4.95 -8.83 -36.47
N ASN A 79 -4.49 -7.58 -36.39
CA ASN A 79 -3.10 -7.24 -36.22
C ASN A 79 -2.74 -6.94 -34.74
N ILE A 80 -3.68 -7.08 -33.79
CA ILE A 80 -3.39 -6.99 -32.37
C ILE A 80 -2.52 -8.20 -31.97
N ASP A 81 -1.28 -7.92 -31.57
CA ASP A 81 -0.31 -8.92 -31.17
C ASP A 81 -0.53 -9.34 -29.69
N SER A 82 -0.72 -8.35 -28.81
CA SER A 82 -1.00 -8.62 -27.40
C SER A 82 -1.84 -7.53 -26.74
N VAL A 83 -2.55 -7.93 -25.68
CA VAL A 83 -3.34 -7.07 -24.81
C VAL A 83 -2.93 -7.38 -23.37
N LEU A 84 -2.22 -6.44 -22.72
CA LEU A 84 -1.70 -6.62 -21.39
C LEU A 84 -2.43 -5.71 -20.39
N ILE A 85 -2.93 -6.30 -19.32
CA ILE A 85 -3.52 -5.55 -18.19
C ILE A 85 -2.38 -5.21 -17.22
N ASN A 86 -1.56 -4.24 -17.57
CA ASN A 86 -0.28 -3.96 -16.92
C ASN A 86 -0.18 -2.55 -16.30
N GLY A 87 -1.29 -1.81 -16.18
CA GLY A 87 -1.25 -0.44 -15.66
C GLY A 87 -0.62 -0.34 -14.28
N THR A 88 -0.92 -1.29 -13.37
CA THR A 88 -0.29 -1.30 -12.04
C THR A 88 1.22 -1.48 -12.13
N GLN A 89 1.69 -2.37 -13.02
CA GLN A 89 3.12 -2.60 -13.23
C GLN A 89 3.81 -1.35 -13.80
N LEU A 90 3.22 -0.71 -14.81
CA LEU A 90 3.77 0.50 -15.41
C LEU A 90 3.92 1.61 -14.37
N LEU A 91 2.87 1.87 -13.58
CA LEU A 91 2.88 2.86 -12.52
C LEU A 91 3.95 2.55 -11.46
N LEU A 92 3.94 1.34 -10.92
CA LEU A 92 4.85 0.98 -9.83
C LEU A 92 6.31 0.85 -10.27
N ASN A 93 6.58 0.50 -11.54
CA ASN A 93 7.94 0.54 -12.09
C ASN A 93 8.51 1.94 -12.09
N GLN A 94 7.73 2.94 -12.49
CA GLN A 94 8.17 4.34 -12.47
C GLN A 94 8.47 4.80 -11.04
N VAL A 95 7.62 4.45 -10.08
CA VAL A 95 7.86 4.78 -8.66
C VAL A 95 9.10 4.05 -8.13
N TYR A 96 9.30 2.78 -8.49
CA TYR A 96 10.50 2.00 -8.13
C TYR A 96 11.78 2.67 -8.63
N ASP A 97 11.78 3.10 -9.89
CA ASP A 97 12.90 3.76 -10.54
C ASP A 97 13.15 5.17 -9.97
N SER A 98 12.11 5.94 -9.69
CA SER A 98 12.23 7.29 -9.12
C SER A 98 12.84 7.30 -7.71
N ILE A 99 12.62 6.25 -6.93
CA ILE A 99 13.28 6.05 -5.63
C ILE A 99 14.75 5.70 -5.80
N GLY A 100 15.13 5.06 -6.91
CA GLY A 100 16.49 4.61 -7.21
C GLY A 100 16.72 3.11 -6.99
N PHE A 101 15.68 2.30 -6.80
CA PHE A 101 15.83 0.85 -6.63
C PHE A 101 16.30 0.13 -7.90
N ASN A 102 16.24 0.79 -9.07
CA ASN A 102 16.87 0.33 -10.32
C ASN A 102 18.41 0.18 -10.22
N GLN A 103 19.04 0.72 -9.18
CA GLN A 103 20.44 0.46 -8.85
C GLN A 103 20.69 -1.01 -8.43
N ILE A 104 19.65 -1.74 -8.05
CA ILE A 104 19.72 -3.18 -7.80
C ILE A 104 19.38 -3.88 -9.11
N PRO A 105 20.35 -4.49 -9.82
CA PRO A 105 20.19 -4.93 -11.21
C PRO A 105 19.51 -6.30 -11.33
N ASP A 106 18.54 -6.60 -10.46
CA ASP A 106 17.83 -7.88 -10.42
C ASP A 106 16.34 -7.69 -10.69
N GLU A 107 15.89 -8.05 -11.89
CA GLU A 107 14.46 -7.95 -12.28
C GLU A 107 13.55 -8.79 -11.36
N ILE A 108 14.05 -9.89 -10.79
CA ILE A 108 13.27 -10.69 -9.84
C ILE A 108 12.90 -9.87 -8.59
N LEU A 109 13.78 -9.00 -8.08
CA LEU A 109 13.43 -8.11 -6.98
C LEU A 109 12.31 -7.17 -7.37
N ARG A 110 12.44 -6.52 -8.52
CA ARG A 110 11.43 -5.62 -9.08
C ARG A 110 10.08 -6.32 -9.17
N HIS A 111 10.01 -7.49 -9.77
CA HIS A 111 8.78 -8.28 -9.89
C HIS A 111 8.18 -8.64 -8.52
N LEU A 112 8.99 -9.11 -7.57
CA LEU A 112 8.52 -9.49 -6.24
C LEU A 112 7.99 -8.30 -5.45
N VAL A 113 8.63 -7.14 -5.56
CA VAL A 113 8.23 -5.92 -4.88
C VAL A 113 6.94 -5.34 -5.48
N ILE A 114 6.87 -5.25 -6.81
CA ILE A 114 5.69 -4.74 -7.50
C ILE A 114 4.48 -5.65 -7.26
N ALA A 115 4.67 -6.98 -7.37
CA ALA A 115 3.63 -7.94 -7.03
C ALA A 115 3.18 -7.82 -5.56
N ARG A 116 4.10 -7.52 -4.63
CA ARG A 116 3.76 -7.32 -3.22
C ARG A 116 2.90 -6.09 -2.97
N VAL A 117 3.07 -5.02 -3.76
CA VAL A 117 2.22 -3.81 -3.67
C VAL A 117 0.89 -4.02 -4.38
N SER A 118 0.90 -4.61 -5.58
CA SER A 118 -0.28 -4.71 -6.45
C SER A 118 -1.24 -5.84 -6.06
N GLN A 119 -0.68 -7.00 -5.72
CA GLN A 119 -1.42 -8.22 -5.38
C GLN A 119 -0.59 -9.09 -4.43
N PRO A 120 -0.56 -8.76 -3.14
CA PRO A 120 0.18 -9.52 -2.15
C PRO A 120 -0.34 -10.96 -2.06
N LYS A 121 0.53 -11.92 -2.35
CA LYS A 121 0.24 -13.37 -2.39
C LYS A 121 1.45 -14.18 -1.97
N SER A 122 1.29 -15.51 -1.86
CA SER A 122 2.40 -16.44 -1.71
C SER A 122 3.35 -16.39 -2.91
N LYS A 123 4.59 -16.86 -2.76
CA LYS A 123 5.56 -16.89 -3.87
C LYS A 123 5.08 -17.73 -5.05
N LEU A 124 4.38 -18.84 -4.78
CA LEU A 124 3.77 -19.67 -5.82
C LEU A 124 2.70 -18.89 -6.61
N ALA A 125 1.77 -18.25 -5.92
CA ALA A 125 0.73 -17.44 -6.57
C ALA A 125 1.31 -16.17 -7.24
N THR A 126 2.47 -15.68 -6.80
CA THR A 126 3.20 -14.59 -7.48
C THR A 126 3.74 -15.06 -8.84
N VAL A 127 4.26 -16.29 -8.95
CA VAL A 127 4.69 -16.86 -10.25
C VAL A 127 3.54 -16.86 -11.25
N GLU A 128 2.38 -17.37 -10.86
CA GLU A 128 1.20 -17.40 -11.72
C GLU A 128 0.70 -15.99 -12.09
N TYR A 129 0.78 -15.06 -11.15
CA TYR A 129 0.43 -13.66 -11.38
C TYR A 129 1.37 -13.00 -12.41
N LEU A 130 2.69 -13.20 -12.29
CA LEU A 130 3.68 -12.67 -13.22
C LEU A 130 3.45 -13.24 -14.63
N LYS A 131 3.20 -14.54 -14.76
CA LYS A 131 2.92 -15.18 -16.03
C LYS A 131 1.63 -14.67 -16.68
N SER A 132 0.56 -14.55 -15.88
CA SER A 132 -0.77 -14.20 -16.42
C SER A 132 -0.92 -12.73 -16.81
N TYR A 133 -0.26 -11.82 -16.11
CA TYR A 133 -0.45 -10.38 -16.29
C TYR A 133 0.73 -9.65 -16.88
N TYR A 134 1.94 -10.20 -16.76
CA TYR A 134 3.18 -9.55 -17.21
C TYR A 134 3.89 -10.30 -18.31
N ASP A 135 3.40 -11.49 -18.68
CA ASP A 135 4.05 -12.40 -19.63
C ASP A 135 5.50 -12.79 -19.20
N GLU A 136 5.71 -12.82 -17.88
CA GLU A 136 6.99 -13.17 -17.28
C GLU A 136 6.97 -14.62 -16.78
N ASP A 137 7.76 -15.49 -17.38
CA ASP A 137 7.89 -16.89 -16.99
C ASP A 137 9.00 -17.06 -15.94
N VAL A 138 8.64 -16.89 -14.68
CA VAL A 138 9.57 -16.97 -13.56
C VAL A 138 9.40 -18.31 -12.82
N ASP A 139 10.46 -19.09 -12.71
CA ASP A 139 10.44 -20.33 -11.92
C ASP A 139 10.46 -20.05 -10.41
N LEU A 140 9.67 -20.80 -9.64
CA LEU A 140 9.58 -20.67 -8.18
C LEU A 140 10.93 -20.90 -7.47
N ASN A 141 11.75 -21.85 -7.96
CA ASN A 141 13.07 -22.11 -7.41
C ASN A 141 14.04 -20.94 -7.69
N HIS A 142 13.84 -20.23 -8.82
CA HIS A 142 14.58 -19.01 -9.11
C HIS A 142 14.26 -17.92 -8.08
N ILE A 143 12.98 -17.74 -7.72
CA ILE A 143 12.58 -16.81 -6.66
C ILE A 143 13.29 -17.16 -5.34
N TYR A 144 13.28 -18.43 -4.92
CA TYR A 144 13.92 -18.81 -3.66
C TYR A 144 15.45 -18.64 -3.69
N ARG A 145 16.12 -18.97 -4.80
CA ARG A 145 17.58 -18.71 -4.98
C ARG A 145 17.85 -17.20 -4.95
N TYR A 146 16.98 -16.42 -5.56
CA TYR A 146 17.10 -14.96 -5.50
C TYR A 146 16.91 -14.43 -4.08
N MET A 147 15.95 -14.93 -3.30
CA MET A 147 15.78 -14.52 -1.90
C MET A 147 17.05 -14.81 -1.07
N ASP A 148 17.71 -15.95 -1.30
CA ASP A 148 18.98 -16.26 -0.65
C ASP A 148 20.10 -15.29 -1.11
N LYS A 149 20.12 -14.86 -2.39
CA LYS A 149 21.05 -13.82 -2.90
C LYS A 149 20.74 -12.46 -2.28
N LEU A 150 19.48 -12.05 -2.23
CA LEU A 150 19.04 -10.78 -1.62
C LEU A 150 19.55 -10.67 -0.18
N TYR A 151 19.34 -11.72 0.62
CA TYR A 151 19.85 -11.79 1.98
C TYR A 151 21.36 -11.57 2.07
N ASN A 152 22.12 -12.26 1.24
CA ASN A 152 23.58 -12.26 1.34
C ASN A 152 24.24 -10.97 0.81
N THR A 153 23.59 -10.25 -0.12
CA THR A 153 24.33 -9.24 -0.92
C THR A 153 23.61 -7.91 -1.14
N GLN A 154 22.27 -7.80 -0.94
CA GLN A 154 21.53 -6.64 -1.45
C GLN A 154 20.63 -5.96 -0.41
N MET A 155 20.39 -6.57 0.75
CA MET A 155 19.50 -5.99 1.78
C MET A 155 20.02 -4.64 2.30
N GLU A 156 21.33 -4.52 2.47
CA GLU A 156 21.96 -3.28 2.92
C GLU A 156 21.80 -2.17 1.88
N LEU A 157 22.07 -2.48 0.59
CA LEU A 157 21.88 -1.54 -0.51
C LEU A 157 20.42 -1.07 -0.61
N ALA A 158 19.45 -1.96 -0.40
CA ALA A 158 18.04 -1.58 -0.42
C ALA A 158 17.70 -0.57 0.69
N GLN A 159 18.25 -0.74 1.89
CA GLN A 159 18.06 0.22 2.98
C GLN A 159 18.80 1.53 2.69
N GLN A 160 20.02 1.46 2.12
CA GLN A 160 20.78 2.65 1.73
C GLN A 160 20.02 3.50 0.72
N ILE A 161 19.47 2.90 -0.34
CA ILE A 161 18.63 3.60 -1.34
C ILE A 161 17.44 4.26 -0.66
N SER A 162 16.76 3.57 0.27
CA SER A 162 15.64 4.14 1.02
C SER A 162 16.04 5.35 1.84
N VAL A 163 17.17 5.31 2.52
CA VAL A 163 17.72 6.42 3.33
C VAL A 163 18.10 7.60 2.43
N GLU A 164 18.83 7.35 1.34
CA GLU A 164 19.28 8.39 0.41
C GLU A 164 18.10 9.12 -0.25
N HIS A 165 17.10 8.36 -0.71
CA HIS A 165 15.88 8.94 -1.25
C HIS A 165 15.17 9.80 -0.20
N THR A 166 15.00 9.29 1.03
CA THR A 166 14.37 10.06 2.12
C THR A 166 15.15 11.32 2.44
N ARG A 167 16.49 11.23 2.49
CA ARG A 167 17.37 12.39 2.72
C ARG A 167 17.19 13.47 1.65
N LYS A 168 17.09 13.09 0.38
CA LYS A 168 16.82 14.03 -0.73
C LYS A 168 15.48 14.76 -0.52
N LEU A 169 14.43 14.03 -0.17
CA LEU A 169 13.09 14.61 0.09
C LEU A 169 13.07 15.54 1.33
N SER A 170 13.95 15.29 2.30
CA SER A 170 14.03 16.06 3.55
C SER A 170 15.06 17.18 3.52
N GLY A 171 15.45 17.66 2.33
CA GLY A 171 16.41 18.78 2.20
C GLY A 171 17.84 18.42 2.63
N GLY A 172 18.23 17.14 2.54
CA GLY A 172 19.59 16.66 2.80
C GLY A 172 19.85 16.11 4.20
N LYS A 173 18.91 16.27 5.16
CA LYS A 173 19.08 15.81 6.54
C LYS A 173 17.86 15.01 7.02
N ILE A 174 18.09 14.01 7.85
CA ILE A 174 17.06 13.30 8.61
C ILE A 174 17.16 13.81 10.05
N GLY A 175 16.29 14.76 10.42
CA GLY A 175 16.33 15.42 11.72
C GLY A 175 15.58 14.66 12.81
N LEU A 176 14.60 13.85 12.43
CA LEU A 176 13.75 13.13 13.38
C LEU A 176 13.40 11.74 12.85
N MET A 177 13.47 10.75 13.73
CA MET A 177 13.16 9.36 13.43
C MET A 177 12.25 8.76 14.51
N PHE A 178 11.23 8.07 14.07
CA PHE A 178 10.35 7.28 14.93
C PHE A 178 10.84 5.84 14.98
N TYR A 179 10.95 5.31 16.17
CA TYR A 179 11.25 3.91 16.42
C TYR A 179 10.11 3.22 17.14
N ASP A 180 9.71 2.08 16.62
CA ASP A 180 8.78 1.16 17.28
C ASP A 180 9.07 -0.28 16.86
N VAL A 181 8.48 -1.22 17.58
CA VAL A 181 8.60 -2.65 17.33
C VAL A 181 7.24 -3.30 17.19
N THR A 182 7.25 -4.39 16.44
CA THR A 182 6.07 -5.23 16.29
C THR A 182 6.45 -6.70 16.20
N THR A 183 5.50 -7.60 16.41
CA THR A 183 5.70 -9.04 16.27
C THR A 183 5.14 -9.55 14.95
N LEU A 184 5.86 -10.46 14.31
CA LEU A 184 5.42 -11.23 13.15
C LEU A 184 5.35 -12.70 13.57
N TYR A 185 4.16 -13.27 13.56
CA TYR A 185 3.93 -14.65 13.96
C TYR A 185 3.98 -15.60 12.78
N PHE A 186 4.27 -16.86 13.08
CA PHE A 186 4.22 -17.99 12.16
C PHE A 186 3.03 -18.87 12.52
N GLU A 187 2.44 -19.51 11.55
CA GLU A 187 1.37 -20.49 11.80
C GLU A 187 1.98 -21.87 12.12
N THR A 188 2.98 -21.89 13.01
CA THR A 188 3.66 -23.09 13.50
C THR A 188 4.17 -22.85 14.92
N ALA A 189 4.32 -23.93 15.69
CA ALA A 189 4.97 -23.91 17.00
C ALA A 189 6.47 -24.21 16.91
N ASP A 190 7.02 -24.49 15.71
CA ASP A 190 8.45 -24.80 15.54
C ASP A 190 9.30 -23.58 15.92
N THR A 191 10.38 -23.85 16.65
CA THR A 191 11.31 -22.85 17.16
C THR A 191 12.71 -23.04 16.57
N ASP A 192 13.46 -21.94 16.48
CA ASP A 192 14.87 -21.90 16.14
C ASP A 192 15.56 -20.70 16.82
N VAL A 193 16.76 -20.34 16.40
CA VAL A 193 17.54 -19.22 16.98
C VAL A 193 16.80 -17.88 16.84
N LEU A 194 16.02 -17.69 15.78
CA LEU A 194 15.27 -16.45 15.50
C LEU A 194 13.81 -16.56 15.95
N ARG A 195 13.18 -17.71 15.71
CA ARG A 195 11.76 -17.95 15.95
C ARG A 195 11.52 -18.56 17.32
N GLU A 196 10.92 -17.83 18.23
CA GLU A 196 10.53 -18.30 19.55
C GLU A 196 9.16 -17.75 19.94
N PRO A 197 8.39 -18.47 20.78
CA PRO A 197 7.21 -17.90 21.41
C PRO A 197 7.58 -16.72 22.31
N GLY A 198 6.73 -15.69 22.34
CA GLY A 198 7.01 -14.49 23.13
C GLY A 198 5.75 -13.70 23.43
N PHE A 199 5.94 -12.48 23.92
CA PHE A 199 4.83 -11.58 24.15
C PHE A 199 4.21 -11.17 22.81
N SER A 200 2.96 -11.58 22.57
CA SER A 200 2.23 -11.23 21.35
C SER A 200 1.16 -10.19 21.64
N LYS A 201 1.24 -9.04 20.94
CA LYS A 201 0.18 -8.01 20.96
C LYS A 201 -1.13 -8.49 20.34
N ASP A 202 -1.06 -9.54 19.52
CA ASP A 202 -2.21 -10.17 18.85
C ASP A 202 -2.81 -11.34 19.63
N GLY A 203 -2.29 -11.64 20.83
CA GLY A 203 -2.76 -12.73 21.71
C GLY A 203 -2.33 -14.15 21.29
N LYS A 204 -1.47 -14.26 20.30
CA LYS A 204 -0.90 -15.53 19.78
C LYS A 204 0.37 -15.87 20.55
N THR A 205 0.20 -16.42 21.75
CA THR A 205 1.32 -16.71 22.67
C THR A 205 1.89 -18.12 22.53
N ALA A 206 1.21 -19.00 21.79
CA ALA A 206 1.65 -20.37 21.55
C ALA A 206 2.41 -20.52 20.22
N GLU A 207 2.17 -19.62 19.28
CA GLU A 207 2.86 -19.63 17.99
C GLU A 207 4.23 -18.97 18.10
N SER A 208 5.20 -19.49 17.33
CA SER A 208 6.50 -18.86 17.20
C SER A 208 6.37 -17.51 16.49
N GLN A 209 7.21 -16.57 16.85
CA GLN A 209 7.23 -15.21 16.31
C GLN A 209 8.66 -14.69 16.17
N VAL A 210 8.80 -13.57 15.47
CA VAL A 210 10.00 -12.72 15.46
C VAL A 210 9.61 -11.31 15.84
N VAL A 211 10.52 -10.56 16.43
CA VAL A 211 10.33 -9.13 16.74
C VAL A 211 10.95 -8.31 15.61
N LEU A 212 10.15 -7.45 14.98
CA LEU A 212 10.59 -6.52 13.95
C LEU A 212 10.68 -5.11 14.53
N GLY A 213 11.89 -4.55 14.58
CA GLY A 213 12.13 -3.13 14.83
C GLY A 213 12.20 -2.35 13.53
N MET A 214 11.65 -1.14 13.49
CA MET A 214 11.67 -0.26 12.32
C MET A 214 11.96 1.17 12.70
N LEU A 215 12.85 1.82 11.96
CA LEU A 215 13.07 3.26 11.95
C LEU A 215 12.33 3.88 10.77
N VAL A 216 11.57 4.93 11.06
CA VAL A 216 10.73 5.63 10.09
C VAL A 216 10.97 7.14 10.22
N SER A 217 11.09 7.85 9.11
CA SER A 217 11.24 9.30 9.10
C SER A 217 9.96 10.04 9.46
N GLU A 218 10.04 11.33 9.72
CA GLU A 218 8.89 12.22 9.95
C GLU A 218 7.83 12.12 8.84
N GLY A 219 8.26 12.02 7.57
CA GLY A 219 7.38 11.82 6.42
C GLY A 219 6.77 10.41 6.30
N GLY A 220 7.10 9.48 7.20
CA GLY A 220 6.58 8.12 7.16
C GLY A 220 7.35 7.16 6.25
N TYR A 221 8.49 7.55 5.73
CA TYR A 221 9.34 6.68 4.93
C TYR A 221 10.14 5.71 5.81
N PRO A 222 10.16 4.42 5.49
CA PRO A 222 10.98 3.46 6.20
C PRO A 222 12.46 3.75 5.92
N LEU A 223 13.27 3.82 6.96
CA LEU A 223 14.70 4.10 6.88
C LEU A 223 15.52 2.83 7.02
N SER A 224 15.21 2.05 8.03
CA SER A 224 15.89 0.80 8.34
C SER A 224 14.99 -0.12 9.14
N TYR A 225 15.32 -1.40 9.18
CA TYR A 225 14.68 -2.41 9.99
C TYR A 225 15.70 -3.41 10.51
N SER A 226 15.35 -4.09 11.61
CA SER A 226 16.10 -5.25 12.12
C SER A 226 15.13 -6.28 12.67
N LEU A 227 15.48 -7.57 12.49
CA LEU A 227 14.77 -8.68 13.12
C LEU A 227 15.50 -9.12 14.39
N PHE A 228 14.73 -9.43 15.41
CA PHE A 228 15.20 -9.92 16.68
C PHE A 228 14.47 -11.23 17.03
N ASN A 229 15.08 -12.03 17.89
CA ASN A 229 14.47 -13.24 18.41
C ASN A 229 13.07 -12.99 18.97
N GLY A 230 12.14 -13.91 18.73
CA GLY A 230 10.73 -13.76 19.09
C GLY A 230 10.44 -13.60 20.59
N SER A 231 11.34 -14.09 21.46
CA SER A 231 11.27 -13.93 22.91
C SER A 231 11.95 -12.63 23.40
N GLN A 232 12.65 -11.91 22.52
CA GLN A 232 13.37 -10.68 22.85
C GLN A 232 12.46 -9.65 23.49
N TYR A 233 12.86 -9.13 24.66
CA TYR A 233 12.16 -8.00 25.28
C TYR A 233 12.32 -6.75 24.42
N GLU A 234 11.20 -6.13 24.04
CA GLU A 234 11.15 -4.97 23.14
C GLU A 234 12.09 -3.83 23.59
N GLY A 235 12.28 -3.65 24.90
CA GLY A 235 13.16 -2.62 25.44
C GLY A 235 14.66 -2.81 25.15
N PHE A 236 15.10 -3.95 24.68
CA PHE A 236 16.50 -4.20 24.33
C PHE A 236 16.79 -4.08 22.82
N THR A 237 15.80 -3.74 22.02
CA THR A 237 15.93 -3.68 20.56
C THR A 237 16.34 -2.30 20.06
N MET A 238 16.02 -1.24 20.78
CA MET A 238 16.15 0.16 20.32
C MET A 238 17.63 0.58 20.14
N ILE A 239 18.46 0.38 21.13
CA ILE A 239 19.87 0.83 21.08
C ILE A 239 20.65 0.12 19.99
N PRO A 240 20.65 -1.23 19.90
CA PRO A 240 21.33 -1.94 18.80
C PRO A 240 20.89 -1.45 17.41
N MET A 241 19.60 -1.17 17.25
CA MET A 241 19.05 -0.68 15.99
C MET A 241 19.56 0.72 15.62
N ILE A 242 19.61 1.64 16.59
CA ILE A 242 20.07 3.02 16.36
C ILE A 242 21.57 3.04 16.09
N ASP A 243 22.36 2.28 16.85
CA ASP A 243 23.82 2.19 16.68
C ASP A 243 24.19 1.61 15.32
N ASP A 244 23.55 0.50 14.91
CA ASP A 244 23.71 -0.10 13.61
C ASP A 244 23.33 0.88 12.48
N PHE A 245 22.19 1.55 12.61
CA PHE A 245 21.74 2.54 11.64
C PHE A 245 22.72 3.70 11.49
N LYS A 246 23.20 4.25 12.60
CA LYS A 246 24.19 5.32 12.59
C LYS A 246 25.50 4.89 11.93
N GLN A 247 25.99 3.71 12.26
CA GLN A 247 27.25 3.17 11.72
C GLN A 247 27.14 2.95 10.21
N ARG A 248 26.09 2.27 9.76
CA ARG A 248 25.92 1.94 8.34
C ARG A 248 25.73 3.17 7.44
N PHE A 249 24.99 4.17 7.90
CA PHE A 249 24.64 5.33 7.08
C PHE A 249 25.45 6.60 7.39
N ASN A 250 26.51 6.47 8.20
CA ASN A 250 27.41 7.56 8.59
C ASN A 250 26.64 8.84 9.00
N LEU A 251 25.63 8.68 9.85
CA LEU A 251 24.83 9.79 10.33
C LEU A 251 25.53 10.49 11.49
N GLY A 252 25.54 11.82 11.48
CA GLY A 252 25.94 12.62 12.63
C GLY A 252 25.05 12.34 13.86
N LYS A 253 25.30 13.05 14.94
CA LYS A 253 24.45 12.97 16.16
C LYS A 253 23.25 13.94 16.13
N ASP A 254 23.01 14.62 15.01
CA ASP A 254 22.05 15.72 14.88
C ASP A 254 20.61 15.23 14.56
N PHE A 255 20.25 14.04 15.01
CA PHE A 255 18.89 13.52 14.90
C PHE A 255 18.25 13.27 16.26
N VAL A 256 16.93 13.35 16.30
CA VAL A 256 16.12 13.05 17.47
C VAL A 256 15.42 11.72 17.27
N VAL A 257 15.56 10.80 18.22
CA VAL A 257 14.83 9.53 18.25
C VAL A 257 13.55 9.69 19.08
N VAL A 258 12.42 9.32 18.49
CA VAL A 258 11.13 9.34 19.16
C VAL A 258 10.63 7.90 19.33
N ALA A 259 10.31 7.49 20.57
CA ALA A 259 9.82 6.15 20.84
C ALA A 259 8.75 6.11 21.95
N ASP A 260 7.94 5.04 21.97
CA ASP A 260 6.87 4.91 22.97
C ASP A 260 7.40 4.50 24.36
N SER A 261 6.58 4.75 25.35
CA SER A 261 6.83 4.40 26.77
C SER A 261 7.03 2.88 26.99
N GLY A 262 6.57 2.02 26.07
CA GLY A 262 6.82 0.58 26.11
C GLY A 262 8.31 0.24 26.02
N LEU A 263 9.04 0.99 25.18
CA LEU A 263 10.47 0.84 24.92
C LEU A 263 11.34 1.56 25.96
N MET A 264 10.74 2.41 26.80
CA MET A 264 11.44 3.13 27.84
C MET A 264 11.74 2.23 29.04
N ASN A 265 13.01 2.04 29.32
CA ASN A 265 13.53 1.58 30.60
C ASN A 265 14.72 2.46 31.02
N LYS A 266 15.08 2.44 32.29
CA LYS A 266 16.18 3.30 32.80
C LYS A 266 17.51 3.07 32.08
N ASN A 267 17.79 1.81 31.73
CA ASN A 267 19.02 1.43 31.04
C ASN A 267 19.05 2.03 29.61
N ASN A 268 17.94 1.99 28.87
CA ASN A 268 17.88 2.58 27.53
C ASN A 268 18.09 4.09 27.56
N VAL A 269 17.50 4.79 28.54
CA VAL A 269 17.69 6.25 28.70
C VAL A 269 19.15 6.55 28.98
N THR A 270 19.77 5.83 29.90
CA THR A 270 21.20 5.99 30.22
C THR A 270 22.08 5.74 28.98
N LEU A 271 21.84 4.66 28.23
CA LEU A 271 22.59 4.33 27.02
C LEU A 271 22.42 5.40 25.91
N LEU A 272 21.21 5.93 25.71
CA LEU A 272 20.98 7.04 24.78
C LEU A 272 21.77 8.30 25.19
N GLN A 273 21.81 8.62 26.48
CA GLN A 273 22.56 9.76 27.01
C GLN A 273 24.07 9.57 26.85
N GLU A 274 24.60 8.41 27.23
CA GLU A 274 26.03 8.08 27.14
C GLU A 274 26.49 8.07 25.65
N ALA A 275 25.65 7.56 24.74
CA ALA A 275 25.90 7.61 23.31
C ALA A 275 25.75 9.03 22.72
N GLY A 276 25.20 9.99 23.49
CA GLY A 276 25.00 11.38 23.07
C GLY A 276 23.86 11.54 22.07
N TYR A 277 22.85 10.65 22.07
CA TYR A 277 21.66 10.78 21.23
C TYR A 277 20.65 11.75 21.84
N LYS A 278 20.01 12.53 20.97
CA LYS A 278 18.83 13.31 21.35
C LYS A 278 17.59 12.43 21.24
N TYR A 279 16.66 12.56 22.19
CA TYR A 279 15.47 11.72 22.23
C TYR A 279 14.24 12.43 22.77
N ILE A 280 13.07 11.88 22.39
CA ILE A 280 11.75 12.15 22.96
C ILE A 280 11.08 10.81 23.22
N LEU A 281 10.86 10.46 24.50
CA LEU A 281 10.28 9.18 24.89
C LEU A 281 9.02 9.39 25.74
N GLY A 282 8.06 8.48 25.63
CA GLY A 282 6.90 8.48 26.52
C GLY A 282 7.30 8.16 27.96
N ALA A 283 6.90 8.98 28.93
CA ALA A 283 7.21 8.77 30.33
C ALA A 283 6.16 7.93 31.05
N ARG A 284 6.61 7.03 31.94
CA ARG A 284 5.75 6.26 32.83
C ARG A 284 5.53 7.05 34.16
N ILE A 285 4.79 8.16 34.09
CA ILE A 285 4.62 9.12 35.20
C ILE A 285 4.12 8.49 36.51
N LYS A 286 3.31 7.43 36.44
CA LYS A 286 2.85 6.68 37.62
C LYS A 286 3.97 5.85 38.29
N SER A 287 5.12 5.69 37.64
CA SER A 287 6.28 4.93 38.14
C SER A 287 7.41 5.85 38.63
N GLU A 288 7.24 7.16 38.61
CA GLU A 288 8.19 8.15 39.10
C GLU A 288 8.40 8.06 40.61
N ASN A 289 9.44 8.69 41.12
CA ASN A 289 9.67 8.81 42.58
C ASN A 289 8.58 9.64 43.27
N ALA A 290 8.54 9.59 44.60
CA ALA A 290 7.48 10.21 45.37
C ALA A 290 7.40 11.75 45.16
N ASN A 291 8.54 12.44 45.11
CA ASN A 291 8.59 13.87 44.93
C ASN A 291 8.04 14.31 43.57
N VAL A 292 8.47 13.63 42.51
CA VAL A 292 7.98 13.88 41.13
C VAL A 292 6.49 13.58 41.01
N LYS A 293 6.00 12.49 41.63
CA LYS A 293 4.56 12.18 41.66
C LYS A 293 3.76 13.29 42.37
N GLN A 294 4.24 13.76 43.50
CA GLN A 294 3.60 14.84 44.25
C GLN A 294 3.53 16.10 43.40
N TRP A 295 4.64 16.47 42.75
CA TRP A 295 4.66 17.60 41.83
C TRP A 295 3.67 17.41 40.68
N ILE A 296 3.64 16.26 40.03
CA ILE A 296 2.69 15.98 38.92
C ILE A 296 1.24 16.14 39.38
N LEU A 297 0.91 15.60 40.56
CA LEU A 297 -0.45 15.66 41.10
C LEU A 297 -0.84 17.05 41.65
N SER A 298 0.13 17.94 41.88
CA SER A 298 -0.11 19.36 42.28
C SER A 298 -0.36 20.27 41.07
N LEU A 299 -0.14 19.80 39.85
CA LEU A 299 -0.33 20.58 38.64
C LEU A 299 -1.79 20.93 38.41
N GLU A 300 -2.05 22.13 37.96
CA GLU A 300 -3.38 22.57 37.56
C GLU A 300 -3.83 21.85 36.29
N LYS A 301 -5.03 21.30 36.28
CA LYS A 301 -5.57 20.53 35.16
C LYS A 301 -6.29 21.41 34.15
N VAL A 302 -5.53 22.23 33.44
CA VAL A 302 -6.01 23.07 32.35
C VAL A 302 -5.83 22.34 31.02
N ASP A 303 -6.88 22.28 30.18
CA ASP A 303 -6.81 21.56 28.87
C ASP A 303 -5.70 22.14 27.99
N LYS A 304 -4.89 21.25 27.44
CA LYS A 304 -3.69 21.52 26.61
C LYS A 304 -2.53 22.20 27.36
N ALA A 305 -2.59 22.41 28.66
CA ALA A 305 -1.44 22.90 29.41
C ALA A 305 -0.31 21.87 29.42
N CYS A 306 0.92 22.37 29.40
CA CYS A 306 2.15 21.59 29.53
C CYS A 306 3.06 22.20 30.61
N TYR A 307 3.68 21.32 31.36
CA TYR A 307 4.51 21.66 32.50
C TYR A 307 5.87 20.98 32.40
N ASN A 308 6.94 21.72 32.69
CA ASN A 308 8.31 21.22 32.62
C ASN A 308 8.83 20.93 34.03
N TYR A 309 9.49 19.81 34.21
CA TYR A 309 10.25 19.44 35.37
C TYR A 309 11.67 19.10 34.94
N GLU A 310 12.64 19.90 35.34
CA GLU A 310 14.06 19.68 35.07
C GLU A 310 14.64 18.65 36.02
N ARG A 311 15.42 17.72 35.50
CA ARG A 311 16.15 16.71 36.28
C ARG A 311 17.64 17.05 36.36
N GLU A 312 18.29 16.60 37.41
CA GLU A 312 19.71 16.84 37.65
C GLU A 312 20.65 16.37 36.53
N ASN A 313 20.22 15.37 35.74
CA ASN A 313 20.98 14.81 34.61
C ASN A 313 20.79 15.58 33.30
N GLY A 314 20.16 16.74 33.30
CA GLY A 314 19.86 17.53 32.10
C GLY A 314 18.69 17.02 31.27
N GLU A 315 17.98 16.02 31.77
CA GLU A 315 16.73 15.51 31.16
C GLU A 315 15.55 16.35 31.65
N ARG A 316 14.59 16.61 30.79
CA ARG A 316 13.33 17.26 31.14
C ARG A 316 12.19 16.27 31.12
N LEU A 317 11.37 16.26 32.15
CA LEU A 317 10.07 15.62 32.15
C LEU A 317 9.01 16.67 31.82
N ILE A 318 8.31 16.46 30.72
CA ILE A 318 7.19 17.28 30.28
C ILE A 318 5.91 16.54 30.62
N VAL A 319 4.99 17.21 31.33
CA VAL A 319 3.68 16.64 31.66
C VAL A 319 2.60 17.49 31.01
N SER A 320 1.74 16.86 30.22
CA SER A 320 0.59 17.52 29.62
C SER A 320 -0.72 17.02 30.21
N TYR A 321 -1.74 17.89 30.20
CA TYR A 321 -3.09 17.53 30.57
C TYR A 321 -4.02 17.68 29.36
N SER A 322 -4.96 16.73 29.18
CA SER A 322 -6.00 16.80 28.17
C SER A 322 -7.34 16.36 28.74
N GLU A 323 -8.34 17.23 28.67
CA GLU A 323 -9.70 16.93 29.10
C GLU A 323 -10.32 15.76 28.29
N LYS A 324 -10.07 15.72 26.97
CA LYS A 324 -10.51 14.61 26.11
C LYS A 324 -9.93 13.28 26.59
N ARG A 325 -8.65 13.27 26.97
CA ARG A 325 -7.98 12.10 27.52
C ARG A 325 -8.55 11.74 28.89
N ALA A 326 -8.78 12.71 29.78
CA ALA A 326 -9.36 12.48 31.09
C ALA A 326 -10.74 11.79 30.99
N LYS A 327 -11.61 12.27 30.09
CA LYS A 327 -12.90 11.64 29.82
C LYS A 327 -12.76 10.19 29.31
N LYS A 328 -11.77 9.93 28.45
CA LYS A 328 -11.48 8.57 27.94
C LYS A 328 -10.94 7.65 29.03
N ASP A 329 -10.03 8.14 29.88
CA ASP A 329 -9.44 7.39 30.98
C ASP A 329 -10.52 7.00 32.00
N ALA A 330 -11.37 7.94 32.40
CA ALA A 330 -12.53 7.70 33.28
C ALA A 330 -13.48 6.65 32.67
N TYR A 331 -13.91 6.83 31.42
CA TYR A 331 -14.80 5.89 30.75
C TYR A 331 -14.23 4.47 30.69
N ASN A 332 -12.95 4.32 30.34
CA ASN A 332 -12.30 3.01 30.27
C ASN A 332 -12.21 2.36 31.65
N ARG A 333 -11.90 3.15 32.69
CA ARG A 333 -11.87 2.68 34.08
C ARG A 333 -13.23 2.18 34.52
N ASP A 334 -14.29 2.96 34.30
CA ASP A 334 -15.65 2.61 34.69
C ASP A 334 -16.13 1.32 34.02
N ARG A 335 -15.85 1.16 32.72
CA ARG A 335 -16.09 -0.11 32.00
C ARG A 335 -15.34 -1.29 32.59
N GLY A 336 -14.08 -1.06 32.97
CA GLY A 336 -13.23 -2.09 33.59
C GLY A 336 -13.75 -2.49 34.97
N ILE A 337 -14.12 -1.53 35.79
CA ILE A 337 -14.69 -1.72 37.11
C ILE A 337 -16.06 -2.45 37.03
N ALA A 338 -16.92 -2.06 36.09
CA ALA A 338 -18.19 -2.73 35.87
C ALA A 338 -18.02 -4.24 35.56
N ARG A 339 -17.01 -4.58 34.75
CA ARG A 339 -16.65 -5.99 34.46
C ARG A 339 -16.13 -6.71 35.70
N LEU A 340 -15.27 -6.05 36.50
CA LEU A 340 -14.78 -6.61 37.75
C LEU A 340 -15.91 -6.83 38.76
N ARG A 341 -16.81 -5.86 38.93
CA ARG A 341 -17.98 -5.99 39.83
C ARG A 341 -18.85 -7.22 39.45
N LYS A 342 -19.07 -7.39 38.13
CA LYS A 342 -19.81 -8.58 37.64
C LYS A 342 -19.07 -9.86 37.90
N ALA A 343 -17.75 -9.90 37.74
CA ALA A 343 -16.93 -11.08 37.97
C ALA A 343 -16.79 -11.41 39.45
N CYS A 344 -16.69 -10.41 40.34
CA CYS A 344 -16.75 -10.61 41.81
C CYS A 344 -18.08 -11.22 42.23
N LYS A 345 -19.22 -10.62 41.79
CA LYS A 345 -20.58 -11.15 42.12
C LYS A 345 -20.82 -12.59 41.63
N SER A 346 -20.17 -13.00 40.54
CA SER A 346 -20.31 -14.35 39.99
C SER A 346 -19.33 -15.38 40.59
N GLY A 347 -18.52 -15.00 41.58
CA GLY A 347 -17.51 -15.87 42.19
C GLY A 347 -16.36 -16.29 41.27
N ARG A 348 -16.22 -15.67 40.10
CA ARG A 348 -15.20 -16.04 39.11
C ARG A 348 -13.81 -15.52 39.42
N ILE A 349 -13.69 -14.57 40.36
CA ILE A 349 -12.41 -13.99 40.76
C ILE A 349 -11.85 -14.72 41.96
N THR A 350 -10.64 -15.25 41.80
CA THR A 350 -9.88 -15.92 42.84
C THR A 350 -8.79 -15.01 43.42
N LYS A 351 -8.27 -15.37 44.60
CA LYS A 351 -7.17 -14.65 45.27
C LYS A 351 -5.92 -14.46 44.36
N ASN A 352 -5.64 -15.44 43.50
CA ASN A 352 -4.52 -15.39 42.56
C ASN A 352 -4.65 -14.30 41.50
N GLN A 353 -5.84 -13.76 41.29
CA GLN A 353 -6.11 -12.64 40.36
C GLN A 353 -5.91 -11.28 41.01
N VAL A 354 -5.68 -11.18 42.30
CA VAL A 354 -5.30 -9.92 42.96
C VAL A 354 -3.85 -9.60 42.63
N ASN A 355 -3.66 -8.76 41.61
CA ASN A 355 -2.34 -8.36 41.12
C ASN A 355 -2.37 -6.93 40.60
N LYS A 356 -1.20 -6.38 40.19
CA LYS A 356 -1.06 -5.00 39.69
C LYS A 356 -1.34 -4.83 38.19
N ARG A 357 -1.85 -5.88 37.49
CA ARG A 357 -2.01 -5.87 36.03
C ARG A 357 -3.43 -5.46 35.62
N GLY A 358 -3.55 -4.61 34.62
CA GLY A 358 -4.81 -4.15 34.06
C GLY A 358 -5.77 -3.62 35.13
N TYR A 359 -7.03 -4.04 35.11
CA TYR A 359 -8.03 -3.63 36.09
C TYR A 359 -7.95 -4.42 37.38
N ASN A 360 -7.24 -5.55 37.45
CA ASN A 360 -7.03 -6.32 38.66
C ASN A 360 -6.27 -5.52 39.73
N LYS A 361 -5.59 -4.44 39.35
CA LYS A 361 -4.96 -3.48 40.29
C LYS A 361 -5.94 -2.87 41.29
N PHE A 362 -7.24 -2.88 41.01
CA PHE A 362 -8.28 -2.35 41.90
C PHE A 362 -8.79 -3.43 42.88
N LEU A 363 -8.36 -4.68 42.74
CA LEU A 363 -8.73 -5.74 43.67
C LEU A 363 -7.87 -5.70 44.94
N GLU A 364 -8.46 -6.07 46.06
CA GLU A 364 -7.77 -6.34 47.32
C GLU A 364 -8.43 -7.47 48.07
N ILE A 365 -7.73 -7.99 49.08
CA ILE A 365 -8.25 -9.06 49.93
C ILE A 365 -8.72 -8.36 51.22
N SER A 366 -10.02 -8.48 51.54
CA SER A 366 -10.61 -7.94 52.75
C SER A 366 -10.13 -8.70 54.02
N LYS A 367 -10.43 -8.16 55.16
CA LYS A 367 -10.14 -8.83 56.46
C LYS A 367 -10.79 -10.21 56.58
N ASP A 368 -11.92 -10.39 55.91
CA ASP A 368 -12.66 -11.67 55.88
C ASP A 368 -12.17 -12.62 54.78
N ILE A 369 -11.00 -12.31 54.19
CA ILE A 369 -10.32 -13.08 53.17
C ILE A 369 -11.13 -13.18 51.84
N GLU A 370 -12.06 -12.28 51.60
CA GLU A 370 -12.78 -12.12 50.36
C GLU A 370 -12.08 -11.14 49.39
N VAL A 371 -12.25 -11.39 48.06
CA VAL A 371 -11.72 -10.45 47.05
C VAL A 371 -12.73 -9.35 46.82
N VAL A 372 -12.35 -8.12 47.16
CA VAL A 372 -13.18 -6.91 47.04
C VAL A 372 -12.55 -5.88 46.11
N ILE A 373 -13.34 -4.97 45.63
CA ILE A 373 -12.87 -3.81 44.84
C ILE A 373 -12.61 -2.65 45.78
N SER A 374 -11.37 -2.12 45.78
CA SER A 374 -10.96 -1.02 46.59
C SER A 374 -11.34 0.32 45.95
N GLU A 375 -12.29 1.03 46.57
CA GLU A 375 -12.68 2.37 46.12
C GLU A 375 -11.53 3.40 46.34
N GLU A 376 -10.67 3.17 47.35
CA GLU A 376 -9.48 3.98 47.58
C GLU A 376 -8.50 3.91 46.41
N LYS A 377 -8.19 2.69 45.89
CA LYS A 377 -7.33 2.52 44.72
C LYS A 377 -7.94 3.13 43.45
N ILE A 378 -9.27 3.12 43.32
CA ILE A 378 -9.95 3.80 42.26
C ILE A 378 -9.79 5.29 42.35
N ALA A 379 -10.02 5.89 43.54
CA ALA A 379 -9.87 7.33 43.78
C ALA A 379 -8.43 7.80 43.51
N GLU A 380 -7.43 7.03 43.96
CA GLU A 380 -6.02 7.32 43.65
C GLU A 380 -5.74 7.26 42.13
N ASP A 381 -6.28 6.30 41.42
CA ASP A 381 -6.10 6.20 39.95
C ASP A 381 -6.76 7.36 39.19
N CYS A 382 -7.90 7.87 39.67
CA CYS A 382 -8.62 9.02 39.09
C CYS A 382 -7.78 10.31 39.09
N LYS A 383 -6.86 10.48 40.08
CA LYS A 383 -5.98 11.65 40.15
C LYS A 383 -5.10 11.81 38.89
N TRP A 384 -4.85 10.72 38.17
CA TRP A 384 -3.97 10.67 37.01
C TRP A 384 -4.71 10.86 35.68
N ASP A 385 -6.03 10.99 35.69
CA ASP A 385 -6.81 11.11 34.46
C ASP A 385 -6.41 12.36 33.67
N GLY A 386 -6.23 12.16 32.37
CA GLY A 386 -5.86 13.19 31.42
C GLY A 386 -4.37 13.56 31.41
N LEU A 387 -3.59 13.10 32.37
CA LEU A 387 -2.15 13.38 32.46
C LEU A 387 -1.37 12.42 31.55
N LYS A 388 -0.39 12.97 30.81
CA LYS A 388 0.59 12.21 30.02
C LYS A 388 1.96 12.83 30.16
N GLY A 389 2.98 12.01 30.30
CA GLY A 389 4.35 12.46 30.42
C GLY A 389 5.24 12.11 29.26
N TYR A 390 6.25 12.91 29.04
CA TYR A 390 7.30 12.75 28.05
C TYR A 390 8.64 13.10 28.65
N ILE A 391 9.69 12.39 28.31
CA ILE A 391 11.05 12.72 28.69
C ILE A 391 11.88 13.08 27.46
N THR A 392 12.73 14.06 27.59
CA THR A 392 13.60 14.53 26.51
C THR A 392 14.88 15.15 27.04
N ASN A 393 15.95 15.07 26.25
CA ASN A 393 17.20 15.81 26.43
C ASN A 393 17.41 16.83 25.31
N THR A 394 16.37 17.15 24.54
CA THR A 394 16.40 18.19 23.50
C THR A 394 16.15 19.56 24.09
N ASP A 395 16.54 20.60 23.36
CA ASP A 395 16.26 22.00 23.70
C ASP A 395 14.92 22.50 23.16
N LEU A 396 14.11 21.59 22.53
CA LEU A 396 12.79 21.90 21.99
C LEU A 396 11.84 22.35 23.08
N ASP A 397 10.95 23.28 22.81
CA ASP A 397 9.88 23.64 23.72
C ASP A 397 8.92 22.48 24.02
N ALA A 398 8.13 22.59 25.08
CA ALA A 398 7.25 21.50 25.50
C ALA A 398 6.18 21.16 24.46
N GLU A 399 5.64 22.16 23.79
CA GLU A 399 4.61 21.98 22.76
C GLU A 399 5.17 21.23 21.56
N ARG A 400 6.38 21.57 21.14
CA ARG A 400 7.07 20.88 20.04
C ARG A 400 7.40 19.44 20.40
N VAL A 401 7.91 19.17 21.61
CA VAL A 401 8.16 17.80 22.09
C VAL A 401 6.88 16.95 22.04
N ILE A 402 5.75 17.51 22.47
CA ILE A 402 4.46 16.81 22.45
C ILE A 402 4.00 16.57 21.01
N ALA A 403 4.16 17.56 20.13
CA ALA A 403 3.80 17.43 18.72
C ALA A 403 4.62 16.33 18.03
N GLU A 404 5.95 16.31 18.24
CA GLU A 404 6.84 15.30 17.68
C GLU A 404 6.51 13.91 18.24
N TYR A 405 6.25 13.79 19.53
CA TYR A 405 5.83 12.52 20.11
C TYR A 405 4.50 12.02 19.52
N HIS A 406 3.57 12.92 19.24
CA HIS A 406 2.32 12.54 18.57
C HIS A 406 2.57 11.99 17.14
N GLY A 407 3.67 12.33 16.52
CA GLY A 407 4.11 11.77 15.24
C GLY A 407 4.34 10.26 15.25
N LEU A 408 4.44 9.59 16.41
CA LEU A 408 4.60 8.13 16.52
C LEU A 408 3.52 7.31 15.78
N TRP A 409 2.32 7.88 15.55
CA TRP A 409 1.31 7.19 14.75
C TRP A 409 1.80 6.83 13.34
N VAL A 410 2.83 7.50 12.85
CA VAL A 410 3.44 7.28 11.54
C VAL A 410 4.08 5.88 11.45
N VAL A 411 4.86 5.48 12.48
CA VAL A 411 5.46 4.13 12.51
C VAL A 411 4.40 3.05 12.80
N GLU A 412 3.39 3.34 13.62
CA GLU A 412 2.26 2.44 13.80
C GLU A 412 1.50 2.21 12.49
N ARG A 413 1.34 3.27 11.67
CA ARG A 413 0.75 3.18 10.33
C ARG A 413 1.64 2.36 9.40
N ALA A 414 2.97 2.52 9.46
CA ALA A 414 3.90 1.73 8.67
C ALA A 414 3.72 0.22 8.94
N PHE A 415 3.64 -0.17 10.20
CA PHE A 415 3.36 -1.55 10.56
C PHE A 415 1.97 -2.03 10.12
N ARG A 416 0.95 -1.17 10.22
CA ARG A 416 -0.41 -1.52 9.79
C ARG A 416 -0.47 -1.79 8.28
N VAL A 417 0.14 -0.93 7.46
CA VAL A 417 0.21 -1.11 6.01
C VAL A 417 1.03 -2.36 5.66
N SER A 418 2.22 -2.52 6.27
CA SER A 418 3.09 -3.67 6.02
C SER A 418 2.41 -5.01 6.37
N LYS A 419 1.76 -5.09 7.52
CA LYS A 419 1.09 -6.31 8.00
C LYS A 419 -0.23 -6.61 7.28
N GLY A 420 -1.03 -5.58 6.99
CA GLY A 420 -2.35 -5.69 6.39
C GLY A 420 -2.32 -5.56 4.87
N THR A 421 -2.10 -4.36 4.36
CA THR A 421 -2.16 -4.08 2.91
C THR A 421 -1.11 -4.84 2.12
N LEU A 422 0.12 -4.94 2.64
CA LEU A 422 1.22 -5.66 1.99
C LEU A 422 1.34 -7.13 2.44
N GLU A 423 0.45 -7.63 3.27
CA GLU A 423 0.41 -9.02 3.75
C GLU A 423 1.78 -9.58 4.18
N MET A 424 2.57 -8.79 4.94
CA MET A 424 3.84 -9.26 5.49
C MET A 424 3.63 -10.49 6.39
N ARG A 425 2.44 -10.64 6.98
CA ARG A 425 2.03 -11.79 7.80
C ARG A 425 0.69 -12.38 7.33
N PRO A 426 0.41 -13.69 7.56
CA PRO A 426 1.27 -14.65 8.26
C PRO A 426 2.54 -14.97 7.47
N MET A 427 3.61 -15.31 8.21
CA MET A 427 4.91 -15.62 7.64
C MET A 427 4.98 -17.11 7.25
N PHE A 428 5.28 -17.39 5.96
CA PHE A 428 5.36 -18.76 5.43
C PHE A 428 6.79 -19.20 5.10
N HIS A 429 7.80 -18.45 5.53
CA HIS A 429 9.21 -18.80 5.37
C HIS A 429 9.76 -19.32 6.70
N PHE A 430 10.57 -20.37 6.65
CA PHE A 430 11.04 -21.09 7.84
C PHE A 430 12.55 -20.99 8.08
N THR A 431 13.31 -20.44 7.14
CA THR A 431 14.75 -20.19 7.32
C THR A 431 14.99 -18.70 7.53
N GLU A 432 15.92 -18.37 8.43
CA GLU A 432 16.31 -16.99 8.74
C GLU A 432 16.55 -16.17 7.47
N ARG A 433 17.36 -16.67 6.53
CA ARG A 433 17.66 -15.98 5.26
C ARG A 433 16.40 -15.59 4.48
N ARG A 434 15.42 -16.49 4.41
CA ARG A 434 14.19 -16.24 3.65
C ARG A 434 13.19 -15.38 4.41
N ILE A 435 13.19 -15.45 5.74
CA ILE A 435 12.42 -14.54 6.60
C ILE A 435 12.94 -13.11 6.40
N GLU A 436 14.24 -12.91 6.53
CA GLU A 436 14.90 -11.61 6.32
C GLU A 436 14.66 -11.06 4.90
N ALA A 437 14.87 -11.88 3.87
CA ALA A 437 14.61 -11.49 2.49
C ALA A 437 13.15 -11.11 2.24
N HIS A 438 12.19 -11.82 2.85
CA HIS A 438 10.77 -11.48 2.76
C HIS A 438 10.46 -10.15 3.42
N VAL A 439 11.01 -9.89 4.60
CA VAL A 439 10.87 -8.60 5.29
C VAL A 439 11.48 -7.47 4.46
N CYS A 440 12.64 -7.71 3.83
CA CYS A 440 13.27 -6.75 2.91
C CYS A 440 12.35 -6.41 1.72
N ILE A 441 11.77 -7.40 1.06
CA ILE A 441 10.81 -7.19 -0.03
C ILE A 441 9.61 -6.34 0.46
N CYS A 442 9.08 -6.63 1.63
CA CYS A 442 7.98 -5.86 2.21
C CYS A 442 8.40 -4.44 2.62
N PHE A 443 9.63 -4.25 3.09
CA PHE A 443 10.21 -2.94 3.39
C PHE A 443 10.30 -2.07 2.13
N ILE A 444 10.82 -2.62 1.02
CA ILE A 444 10.87 -1.93 -0.28
C ILE A 444 9.45 -1.64 -0.78
N ALA A 445 8.54 -2.60 -0.68
CA ALA A 445 7.14 -2.43 -1.07
C ALA A 445 6.46 -1.30 -0.28
N TYR A 446 6.72 -1.20 1.03
CA TYR A 446 6.22 -0.11 1.85
C TYR A 446 6.83 1.25 1.45
N LYS A 447 8.12 1.28 1.08
CA LYS A 447 8.76 2.50 0.56
C LYS A 447 8.07 3.00 -0.71
N ILE A 448 7.75 2.09 -1.65
CA ILE A 448 7.01 2.42 -2.87
C ILE A 448 5.60 2.90 -2.55
N TYR A 449 4.90 2.22 -1.64
CA TYR A 449 3.56 2.62 -1.21
C TYR A 449 3.55 4.06 -0.68
N LYS A 450 4.54 4.42 0.13
CA LYS A 450 4.70 5.79 0.68
C LYS A 450 5.04 6.82 -0.38
N GLU A 451 5.89 6.47 -1.34
CA GLU A 451 6.24 7.37 -2.42
C GLU A 451 5.04 7.60 -3.35
N LEU A 452 4.29 6.55 -3.66
CA LEU A 452 3.04 6.69 -4.43
C LEU A 452 2.03 7.58 -3.70
N GLU A 453 1.91 7.47 -2.37
CA GLU A 453 1.08 8.37 -1.56
C GLU A 453 1.50 9.83 -1.74
N ARG A 454 2.81 10.13 -1.64
CA ARG A 454 3.34 11.49 -1.87
C ARG A 454 3.04 12.01 -3.28
N LEU A 455 3.21 11.17 -4.29
CA LEU A 455 2.94 11.54 -5.69
C LEU A 455 1.45 11.82 -5.93
N ILE A 456 0.56 11.07 -5.30
CA ILE A 456 -0.89 11.31 -5.31
C ILE A 456 -1.22 12.67 -4.72
N ASP A 457 -0.61 13.02 -3.59
CA ASP A 457 -0.84 14.29 -2.89
C ASP A 457 -0.30 15.48 -3.72
N ILE A 458 0.91 15.39 -4.27
CA ILE A 458 1.51 16.44 -5.10
C ILE A 458 0.67 16.69 -6.36
N ASN A 459 0.22 15.63 -7.02
CA ASN A 459 -0.61 15.72 -8.23
C ASN A 459 -2.09 16.01 -7.90
N LYS A 460 -2.46 16.18 -6.63
CA LYS A 460 -3.82 16.53 -6.17
C LYS A 460 -4.92 15.59 -6.71
N ILE A 461 -4.61 14.30 -6.79
CA ILE A 461 -5.51 13.31 -7.40
C ILE A 461 -6.77 13.05 -6.55
N GLY A 462 -6.73 13.31 -5.24
CA GLY A 462 -7.88 13.18 -4.35
C GLY A 462 -8.34 11.73 -4.10
N MET A 463 -7.50 10.74 -4.40
CA MET A 463 -7.75 9.33 -4.16
C MET A 463 -6.75 8.76 -3.14
N SER A 464 -7.14 7.70 -2.42
CA SER A 464 -6.19 6.91 -1.63
C SER A 464 -5.33 6.04 -2.55
N VAL A 465 -4.17 5.59 -2.04
CA VAL A 465 -3.27 4.66 -2.75
C VAL A 465 -4.03 3.43 -3.25
N ASP A 466 -4.87 2.83 -2.41
CA ASP A 466 -5.64 1.63 -2.79
C ASP A 466 -6.58 1.91 -3.98
N LYS A 467 -7.27 3.07 -3.98
CA LYS A 467 -8.14 3.46 -5.10
C LYS A 467 -7.37 3.72 -6.40
N VAL A 468 -6.16 4.29 -6.29
CA VAL A 468 -5.26 4.50 -7.45
C VAL A 468 -4.80 3.15 -8.00
N LEU A 469 -4.38 2.23 -7.13
CA LEU A 469 -3.99 0.88 -7.53
C LEU A 469 -5.17 0.12 -8.17
N ASP A 470 -6.38 0.23 -7.62
CA ASP A 470 -7.57 -0.39 -8.20
C ASP A 470 -7.94 0.19 -9.58
N ALA A 471 -7.76 1.50 -9.79
CA ALA A 471 -7.90 2.08 -11.12
C ALA A 471 -6.81 1.57 -12.08
N ALA A 472 -5.57 1.52 -11.63
CA ALA A 472 -4.44 1.03 -12.44
C ALA A 472 -4.58 -0.43 -12.86
N LYS A 473 -5.20 -1.30 -12.03
CA LYS A 473 -5.46 -2.72 -12.34
C LYS A 473 -6.29 -2.94 -13.61
N THR A 474 -7.00 -1.94 -14.10
CA THR A 474 -7.84 -2.04 -15.30
C THR A 474 -7.27 -1.27 -16.50
N ILE A 475 -6.15 -0.58 -16.33
CA ILE A 475 -5.43 0.08 -17.42
C ILE A 475 -4.72 -0.98 -18.25
N THR A 476 -4.95 -0.91 -19.55
CA THR A 476 -4.52 -1.92 -20.52
C THR A 476 -3.56 -1.31 -21.53
N THR A 477 -2.53 -2.04 -21.89
CA THR A 477 -1.63 -1.72 -23.01
C THR A 477 -1.92 -2.66 -24.15
N ILE A 478 -2.16 -2.12 -25.35
CA ILE A 478 -2.27 -2.88 -26.58
C ILE A 478 -0.99 -2.75 -27.39
N ARG A 479 -0.57 -3.84 -27.99
CA ARG A 479 0.53 -3.92 -28.95
C ARG A 479 -0.04 -4.38 -30.28
N VAL A 480 0.18 -3.60 -31.32
CA VAL A 480 -0.36 -3.83 -32.66
C VAL A 480 0.79 -3.94 -33.63
N ARG A 481 0.78 -4.97 -34.48
CA ARG A 481 1.72 -5.13 -35.56
C ARG A 481 1.30 -4.23 -36.72
N LEU A 482 2.17 -3.33 -37.17
CA LEU A 482 1.92 -2.47 -38.30
C LEU A 482 2.07 -3.22 -39.61
N PRO A 483 1.03 -3.23 -40.52
CA PRO A 483 1.03 -4.08 -41.70
C PRO A 483 2.10 -3.73 -42.73
N GLU A 484 2.50 -2.44 -42.80
CA GLU A 484 3.38 -1.93 -43.84
C GLU A 484 4.84 -2.36 -43.67
N ASN A 485 5.34 -2.35 -42.43
CA ASN A 485 6.75 -2.59 -42.14
C ASN A 485 7.00 -3.71 -41.12
N GLY A 486 5.95 -4.36 -40.62
CA GLY A 486 6.03 -5.43 -39.62
C GLY A 486 6.53 -4.96 -38.24
N THR A 487 6.71 -3.66 -38.00
CA THR A 487 7.06 -3.11 -36.69
C THR A 487 5.85 -3.11 -35.78
N TYR A 488 6.09 -2.85 -34.49
CA TYR A 488 5.03 -2.82 -33.47
C TYR A 488 4.78 -1.39 -32.97
N ALA A 489 3.50 -1.05 -32.82
CA ALA A 489 3.06 0.13 -32.09
C ALA A 489 2.46 -0.31 -30.76
N THR A 490 2.82 0.38 -29.68
CA THR A 490 2.30 0.10 -28.34
C THR A 490 1.54 1.32 -27.83
N LYS A 491 0.37 1.12 -27.22
CA LYS A 491 -0.43 2.20 -26.65
C LYS A 491 -1.10 1.79 -25.35
N THR A 492 -0.87 2.56 -24.30
CA THR A 492 -1.59 2.44 -23.03
C THR A 492 -2.92 3.18 -23.11
N LEU A 493 -4.00 2.54 -22.67
CA LEU A 493 -5.38 3.02 -22.82
C LEU A 493 -5.91 3.55 -21.48
N PHE A 494 -6.22 4.84 -21.45
CA PHE A 494 -6.89 5.50 -20.33
C PHE A 494 -8.34 5.77 -20.73
N LEU A 495 -9.22 4.77 -20.56
CA LEU A 495 -10.57 4.72 -21.13
C LEU A 495 -11.66 5.26 -20.19
N THR A 496 -11.42 5.30 -18.89
CA THR A 496 -12.43 5.72 -17.91
C THR A 496 -12.04 7.04 -17.23
N GLU A 497 -12.99 7.71 -16.61
CA GLU A 497 -12.72 8.92 -15.82
C GLU A 497 -11.69 8.65 -14.70
N LYS A 498 -11.74 7.46 -14.08
CA LYS A 498 -10.75 7.05 -13.08
C LYS A 498 -9.36 6.88 -13.69
N HIS A 499 -9.27 6.32 -14.90
CA HIS A 499 -7.99 6.22 -15.61
C HIS A 499 -7.42 7.60 -15.95
N LEU A 500 -8.25 8.51 -16.43
CA LEU A 500 -7.83 9.88 -16.73
C LEU A 500 -7.39 10.63 -15.48
N ALA A 501 -8.05 10.42 -14.34
CA ALA A 501 -7.67 11.02 -13.07
C ALA A 501 -6.29 10.56 -12.57
N VAL A 502 -5.90 9.31 -12.81
CA VAL A 502 -4.60 8.76 -12.39
C VAL A 502 -3.51 8.90 -13.46
N LYS A 503 -3.85 9.31 -14.68
CA LYS A 503 -2.91 9.46 -15.79
C LYS A 503 -1.66 10.29 -15.47
N PRO A 504 -1.74 11.43 -14.71
CA PRO A 504 -0.56 12.20 -14.35
C PRO A 504 0.52 11.42 -13.59
N LEU A 505 0.16 10.29 -12.95
CA LEU A 505 1.11 9.42 -12.25
C LEU A 505 1.91 8.51 -13.20
N PHE A 506 1.54 8.44 -14.48
CA PHE A 506 2.21 7.63 -15.50
C PHE A 506 3.22 8.44 -16.34
N ASP A 507 3.28 9.75 -16.14
CA ASP A 507 4.16 10.67 -16.86
C ASP A 507 5.19 11.31 -15.88
N LEU A 508 5.90 10.46 -15.09
CA LEU A 508 6.86 10.90 -14.07
C LEU A 508 8.21 11.36 -14.63
N SER A 509 8.39 11.40 -15.96
CA SER A 509 9.64 11.77 -16.60
C SER A 509 10.02 13.25 -16.48
N ASP A 510 9.12 14.12 -15.98
CA ASP A 510 9.29 15.59 -15.96
C ASP A 510 9.19 16.20 -14.53
N ASN A 511 9.29 15.40 -13.44
CA ASN A 511 9.22 15.91 -12.06
C ASN A 511 10.49 15.65 -11.24
#